data_90e3067c7b586769d6ec914b77e6a7ef
#
_entry.id   90e3067c7b586769d6ec914b77e6a7ef
#
_cell.length_a   1.000
_cell.length_b   1.000
_cell.length_c   1.000
_cell.angle_alpha   90.00
_cell.angle_beta   90.00
_cell.angle_gamma   90.00
#
_symmetry.space_group_name_H-M   'P 1'
#
loop_
_entity.id
_entity.type
_entity.pdbx_description
1 polymer ?
#
loop_
_entity_poly.entity_id
_entity_poly.type
_entity_poly.pdbx_seq_one_letter_code
_entity_poly.pdbx_strand_id
1 'polypeptide(L)'
;GTRKIQTFAIDLSGTNAASVTYGDNDVLVELGELNTDHPDALVTASKFFIHKVVLGITTAAASDAQSLANLQLSATSGTATNTAISSGTEIVGAGVASFNPRISATDSVTEVDIDLDATAGLFHVFTPNITAAIASKHLYLGAGAAADAALTAFRGTLEIEYSVY
;
A
#
# COMPACT_ATOMS: atom_id res chain seq x y z
N GLY A 1 2.72 12.49 18.86
CA GLY A 1 3.68 12.81 17.82
C GLY A 1 3.11 13.76 16.77
N THR A 2 3.98 14.36 16.02
CA THR A 2 3.57 15.24 14.91
C THR A 2 3.14 14.40 13.72
N ARG A 3 2.01 14.76 13.10
CA ARG A 3 1.53 14.11 11.89
C ARG A 3 2.38 14.51 10.69
N LYS A 4 2.70 13.52 9.90
CA LYS A 4 3.38 13.66 8.61
C LYS A 4 2.46 13.15 7.52
N ILE A 5 2.53 13.79 6.36
CA ILE A 5 1.84 13.36 5.15
C ILE A 5 2.89 13.18 4.06
N GLN A 6 2.85 12.03 3.42
CA GLN A 6 3.78 11.70 2.35
C GLN A 6 3.02 11.13 1.16
N THR A 7 3.37 11.55 -0.04
CA THR A 7 2.70 11.14 -1.27
C THR A 7 3.66 10.34 -2.15
N PHE A 8 3.17 9.24 -2.68
CA PHE A 8 3.90 8.37 -3.60
C PHE A 8 3.14 8.24 -4.91
N ALA A 9 3.84 8.30 -6.03
CA ALA A 9 3.27 7.95 -7.32
C ALA A 9 3.34 6.43 -7.51
N ILE A 10 2.27 5.85 -8.05
CA ILE A 10 2.21 4.44 -8.41
C ILE A 10 2.09 4.35 -9.94
N ASP A 11 3.01 3.63 -10.55
CA ASP A 11 2.98 3.33 -11.98
C ASP A 11 3.45 1.89 -12.20
N LEU A 12 2.53 1.02 -12.58
CA LEU A 12 2.82 -0.40 -12.82
C LEU A 12 3.10 -0.68 -14.30
N SER A 13 3.06 0.33 -15.17
CA SER A 13 3.14 0.14 -16.63
C SER A 13 4.46 -0.47 -17.12
N GLY A 14 5.53 -0.38 -16.34
CA GLY A 14 6.86 -0.91 -16.69
C GLY A 14 7.29 -2.12 -15.86
N THR A 15 6.46 -2.61 -14.95
CA THR A 15 6.91 -3.53 -13.91
C THR A 15 6.94 -4.98 -14.33
N ASN A 16 6.20 -5.37 -15.41
CA ASN A 16 6.11 -6.77 -15.79
C ASN A 16 5.81 -7.01 -17.26
N ALA A 17 6.32 -8.13 -17.74
CA ALA A 17 5.89 -8.69 -19.02
C ALA A 17 4.46 -9.24 -18.91
N ALA A 18 3.73 -9.19 -20.02
CA ALA A 18 2.32 -9.57 -20.10
C ALA A 18 1.99 -11.03 -19.74
N SER A 19 2.98 -11.86 -19.45
CA SER A 19 2.82 -13.29 -19.13
C SER A 19 3.21 -13.67 -17.72
N VAL A 20 3.49 -12.69 -16.85
CA VAL A 20 3.93 -12.99 -15.48
C VAL A 20 2.74 -13.06 -14.54
N THR A 21 2.66 -14.14 -13.78
CA THR A 21 1.69 -14.33 -12.71
C THR A 21 2.37 -14.00 -11.39
N TYR A 22 1.74 -13.12 -10.60
CA TYR A 22 2.16 -12.84 -9.23
C TYR A 22 1.57 -13.87 -8.27
N GLY A 23 2.37 -14.30 -7.31
CA GLY A 23 1.85 -14.99 -6.14
C GLY A 23 1.29 -14.00 -5.12
N ASP A 24 0.52 -14.48 -4.18
CA ASP A 24 0.02 -13.70 -3.05
C ASP A 24 1.20 -13.10 -2.27
N ASN A 25 1.12 -11.81 -1.96
CA ASN A 25 2.16 -11.02 -1.30
C ASN A 25 3.47 -10.80 -2.11
N ASP A 26 3.48 -11.09 -3.39
CA ASP A 26 4.60 -10.72 -4.25
C ASP A 26 4.66 -9.21 -4.47
N VAL A 27 5.87 -8.67 -4.59
CA VAL A 27 6.09 -7.25 -4.88
C VAL A 27 5.53 -6.88 -6.25
N LEU A 28 4.59 -5.92 -6.28
CA LEU A 28 4.21 -5.21 -7.49
C LEU A 28 5.17 -4.04 -7.74
N VAL A 29 5.41 -3.22 -6.73
CA VAL A 29 6.36 -2.12 -6.77
C VAL A 29 6.74 -1.70 -5.35
N GLU A 30 8.00 -1.30 -5.15
CA GLU A 30 8.44 -0.56 -3.97
C GLU A 30 8.16 0.92 -4.20
N LEU A 31 7.34 1.52 -3.32
CA LEU A 31 6.94 2.93 -3.45
C LEU A 31 7.99 3.88 -2.91
N GLY A 32 8.68 3.50 -1.85
CA GLY A 32 9.70 4.31 -1.20
C GLY A 32 9.76 4.05 0.30
N GLU A 33 10.34 4.98 1.04
CA GLU A 33 10.45 4.86 2.49
C GLU A 33 9.74 6.00 3.21
N LEU A 34 9.19 5.70 4.37
CA LEU A 34 8.60 6.71 5.25
C LEU A 34 9.71 7.50 5.96
N ASN A 35 9.48 8.80 6.14
CA ASN A 35 10.37 9.65 6.91
C ASN A 35 10.14 9.37 8.41
N THR A 36 11.09 8.70 9.03
CA THR A 36 11.03 8.28 10.42
C THR A 36 11.71 9.25 11.40
N ASP A 37 12.14 10.42 10.92
CA ASP A 37 12.73 11.43 11.79
C ASP A 37 11.67 12.01 12.72
N HIS A 38 12.00 12.06 14.00
CA HIS A 38 11.15 12.73 14.99
C HIS A 38 11.31 14.25 14.84
N PRO A 39 10.20 15.02 14.91
CA PRO A 39 10.27 16.50 14.78
C PRO A 39 11.07 17.15 15.91
N ASP A 40 11.15 16.55 17.08
CA ASP A 40 12.07 16.95 18.14
C ASP A 40 13.38 16.17 18.02
N ALA A 41 14.45 16.86 17.66
CA ALA A 41 15.77 16.24 17.47
C ALA A 41 16.37 15.60 18.75
N LEU A 42 15.84 15.92 19.92
CA LEU A 42 16.25 15.31 21.19
C LEU A 42 15.55 13.98 21.47
N VAL A 43 14.52 13.64 20.68
CA VAL A 43 13.78 12.40 20.82
C VAL A 43 14.30 11.36 19.85
N THR A 44 14.72 10.22 20.37
CA THR A 44 15.05 9.05 19.56
C THR A 44 13.76 8.29 19.26
N ALA A 45 13.27 8.41 18.04
CA ALA A 45 12.08 7.71 17.62
C ALA A 45 12.30 6.20 17.53
N SER A 46 11.31 5.43 17.91
CA SER A 46 11.35 3.96 17.86
C SER A 46 10.25 3.33 17.00
N LYS A 47 9.17 4.05 16.79
CA LYS A 47 8.00 3.56 16.04
C LYS A 47 7.25 4.70 15.38
N PHE A 48 6.40 4.34 14.44
CA PHE A 48 5.42 5.26 13.87
C PHE A 48 4.03 4.61 13.87
N PHE A 49 3.01 5.46 13.85
CA PHE A 49 1.62 5.07 13.83
C PHE A 49 0.97 5.57 12.54
N ILE A 50 0.33 4.66 11.79
CA ILE A 50 -0.32 5.00 10.54
C ILE A 50 -1.78 5.32 10.81
N HIS A 51 -2.19 6.54 10.45
CA HIS A 51 -3.55 7.04 10.68
C HIS A 51 -4.45 6.79 9.48
N LYS A 52 -3.95 7.08 8.28
CA LYS A 52 -4.79 7.10 7.08
C LYS A 52 -3.95 6.83 5.84
N VAL A 53 -4.55 6.14 4.89
CA VAL A 53 -4.04 5.94 3.54
C VAL A 53 -5.12 6.37 2.56
N VAL A 54 -4.77 7.21 1.60
CA VAL A 54 -5.66 7.63 0.51
C VAL A 54 -5.06 7.20 -0.82
N LEU A 55 -5.80 6.38 -1.56
CA LEU A 55 -5.45 5.97 -2.91
C LEU A 55 -6.28 6.73 -3.92
N GLY A 56 -5.64 7.48 -4.80
CA GLY A 56 -6.26 8.08 -5.97
C GLY A 56 -5.93 7.28 -7.22
N ILE A 57 -6.94 6.86 -7.98
CA ILE A 57 -6.77 6.07 -9.19
C ILE A 57 -6.82 7.01 -10.40
N THR A 58 -5.72 7.10 -11.15
CA THR A 58 -5.63 7.86 -12.39
C THR A 58 -5.96 6.98 -13.60
N THR A 59 -5.38 5.79 -13.65
CA THR A 59 -5.66 4.77 -14.66
C THR A 59 -5.91 3.45 -13.96
N ALA A 60 -7.10 2.89 -14.09
CA ALA A 60 -7.43 1.61 -13.51
C ALA A 60 -6.68 0.47 -14.22
N ALA A 61 -6.38 -0.60 -13.50
CA ALA A 61 -5.95 -1.85 -14.09
C ALA A 61 -7.04 -2.40 -15.02
N ALA A 62 -6.69 -3.27 -15.93
CA ALA A 62 -7.69 -3.98 -16.71
C ALA A 62 -8.59 -4.81 -15.79
N SER A 63 -9.88 -4.84 -16.09
CA SER A 63 -10.85 -5.56 -15.27
C SER A 63 -10.52 -7.06 -15.23
N ASP A 64 -10.18 -7.52 -14.04
CA ASP A 64 -9.90 -8.93 -13.75
C ASP A 64 -10.30 -9.20 -12.30
N ALA A 65 -10.85 -10.37 -12.02
CA ALA A 65 -11.22 -10.79 -10.68
C ALA A 65 -10.02 -10.86 -9.71
N GLN A 66 -8.80 -10.80 -10.24
CA GLN A 66 -7.54 -10.89 -9.50
C GLN A 66 -6.76 -9.58 -9.45
N SER A 67 -7.38 -8.46 -9.83
CA SER A 67 -6.75 -7.13 -9.78
C SER A 67 -6.70 -6.56 -8.37
N LEU A 68 -6.23 -7.34 -7.41
CA LEU A 68 -6.17 -6.99 -6.00
C LEU A 68 -4.75 -6.71 -5.56
N ALA A 69 -4.60 -5.74 -4.66
CA ALA A 69 -3.31 -5.36 -4.09
C ALA A 69 -3.42 -5.15 -2.58
N ASN A 70 -2.29 -5.20 -1.91
CA ASN A 70 -2.15 -4.78 -0.53
C ASN A 70 -1.02 -3.78 -0.37
N LEU A 71 -1.00 -3.07 0.75
CA LEU A 71 0.12 -2.25 1.16
C LEU A 71 0.83 -2.91 2.32
N GLN A 72 2.14 -2.98 2.23
CA GLN A 72 2.98 -3.59 3.25
C GLN A 72 4.18 -2.72 3.58
N LEU A 73 4.63 -2.81 4.81
CA LEU A 73 5.87 -2.22 5.29
C LEU A 73 6.89 -3.32 5.57
N SER A 74 8.12 -3.09 5.17
CA SER A 74 9.24 -4.02 5.39
C SER A 74 10.46 -3.29 5.93
N ALA A 75 11.29 -4.01 6.67
CA ALA A 75 12.61 -3.55 7.07
C ALA A 75 13.63 -3.66 5.92
N THR A 76 13.30 -4.34 4.85
CA THR A 76 14.18 -4.62 3.71
C THR A 76 13.77 -3.78 2.51
N SER A 77 14.70 -3.00 1.95
CA SER A 77 14.51 -2.31 0.68
C SER A 77 15.01 -3.16 -0.49
N GLY A 78 14.55 -2.85 -1.70
CA GLY A 78 15.08 -3.46 -2.92
C GLY A 78 14.64 -4.91 -3.16
N THR A 79 13.57 -5.37 -2.52
CA THR A 79 12.97 -6.67 -2.85
C THR A 79 12.47 -6.64 -4.30
N ALA A 80 12.89 -7.61 -5.10
CA ALA A 80 12.59 -7.63 -6.52
C ALA A 80 11.10 -7.84 -6.79
N THR A 81 10.61 -7.21 -7.86
CA THR A 81 9.26 -7.43 -8.39
C THR A 81 9.02 -8.93 -8.63
N ASN A 82 7.80 -9.38 -8.38
CA ASN A 82 7.38 -10.77 -8.52
C ASN A 82 8.11 -11.76 -7.60
N THR A 83 8.58 -11.27 -6.47
CA THR A 83 9.08 -12.09 -5.35
C THR A 83 8.37 -11.67 -4.08
N ALA A 84 8.26 -12.57 -3.11
CA ALA A 84 7.57 -12.28 -1.86
C ALA A 84 8.23 -11.11 -1.11
N ILE A 85 7.40 -10.22 -0.56
CA ILE A 85 7.87 -9.13 0.28
C ILE A 85 8.53 -9.71 1.53
N SER A 86 9.80 -9.36 1.75
CA SER A 86 10.58 -9.88 2.87
C SER A 86 10.04 -9.33 4.19
N SER A 87 9.56 -10.21 5.07
CA SER A 87 9.05 -9.87 6.40
C SER A 87 8.06 -8.70 6.38
N GLY A 88 7.20 -8.66 5.36
CA GLY A 88 6.21 -7.59 5.19
C GLY A 88 5.13 -7.65 6.26
N THR A 89 4.72 -6.45 6.71
CA THR A 89 3.56 -6.26 7.58
C THR A 89 2.49 -5.52 6.79
N GLU A 90 1.36 -6.15 6.57
CA GLU A 90 0.23 -5.49 5.89
C GLU A 90 -0.28 -4.30 6.71
N ILE A 91 -0.51 -3.19 6.03
CA ILE A 91 -1.18 -2.01 6.59
C ILE A 91 -2.55 -1.77 5.94
N VAL A 92 -2.72 -2.20 4.72
CA VAL A 92 -4.02 -2.28 4.01
C VAL A 92 -4.04 -3.58 3.23
N GLY A 93 -5.05 -4.41 3.44
CA GLY A 93 -5.19 -5.67 2.75
C GLY A 93 -6.12 -6.63 3.48
N ALA A 94 -6.26 -7.84 2.99
CA ALA A 94 -7.16 -8.84 3.52
C ALA A 94 -6.82 -9.30 4.95
N GLY A 95 -5.55 -9.14 5.37
CA GLY A 95 -5.10 -9.49 6.72
C GLY A 95 -5.26 -8.37 7.75
N VAL A 96 -5.73 -7.20 7.36
CA VAL A 96 -5.81 -6.02 8.23
C VAL A 96 -7.18 -5.37 8.13
N ALA A 97 -7.84 -5.22 9.26
CA ALA A 97 -9.09 -4.48 9.32
C ALA A 97 -8.85 -3.00 8.98
N SER A 98 -9.56 -2.51 8.00
CA SER A 98 -9.53 -1.11 7.59
C SER A 98 -10.94 -0.61 7.26
N PHE A 99 -11.11 0.69 7.30
CA PHE A 99 -12.38 1.35 6.97
C PHE A 99 -12.28 2.05 5.63
N ASN A 100 -13.20 1.73 4.71
CA ASN A 100 -13.29 2.41 3.44
C ASN A 100 -14.73 2.89 3.17
N PRO A 101 -15.04 4.15 3.50
CA PRO A 101 -16.40 4.68 3.38
C PRO A 101 -16.87 4.85 1.94
N ARG A 102 -16.00 4.69 0.95
CA ARG A 102 -16.36 4.89 -0.45
C ARG A 102 -16.82 3.64 -1.18
N ILE A 103 -16.49 2.47 -0.66
CA ILE A 103 -16.88 1.21 -1.32
C ILE A 103 -18.34 0.90 -1.05
N SER A 104 -18.78 1.02 0.18
CA SER A 104 -20.17 0.76 0.57
C SER A 104 -20.51 1.48 1.87
N ALA A 105 -21.74 1.93 1.98
CA ALA A 105 -22.24 2.51 3.23
C ALA A 105 -22.34 1.47 4.37
N THR A 106 -22.28 0.20 4.06
CA THR A 106 -22.33 -0.89 5.02
C THR A 106 -20.94 -1.40 5.41
N ASP A 107 -19.89 -1.02 4.66
CA ASP A 107 -18.52 -1.45 4.90
C ASP A 107 -17.90 -0.59 6.00
N SER A 108 -18.23 -0.88 7.23
CA SER A 108 -17.72 -0.11 8.36
C SER A 108 -16.27 -0.44 8.67
N VAL A 109 -15.95 -1.71 8.82
CA VAL A 109 -14.59 -2.23 9.00
C VAL A 109 -14.48 -3.52 8.21
N THR A 110 -13.63 -3.53 7.20
CA THR A 110 -13.46 -4.70 6.35
C THR A 110 -11.99 -5.03 6.21
N GLU A 111 -11.71 -6.31 6.18
CA GLU A 111 -10.43 -6.86 5.76
C GLU A 111 -10.49 -7.01 4.25
N VAL A 112 -10.05 -5.98 3.53
CA VAL A 112 -10.17 -5.95 2.07
C VAL A 112 -8.85 -5.59 1.42
N ASP A 113 -8.58 -6.26 0.33
CA ASP A 113 -7.54 -5.84 -0.60
C ASP A 113 -7.97 -4.58 -1.35
N ILE A 114 -6.98 -3.85 -1.83
CA ILE A 114 -7.20 -2.70 -2.70
C ILE A 114 -7.58 -3.23 -4.08
N ASP A 115 -8.71 -2.76 -4.60
CA ASP A 115 -9.16 -3.10 -5.95
C ASP A 115 -8.54 -2.14 -6.96
N LEU A 116 -7.56 -2.62 -7.73
CA LEU A 116 -6.86 -1.81 -8.72
C LEU A 116 -7.65 -1.63 -10.01
N ASP A 117 -8.74 -2.37 -10.24
CA ASP A 117 -9.63 -2.17 -11.38
C ASP A 117 -10.82 -1.24 -11.09
N ALA A 118 -10.87 -0.67 -9.91
CA ALA A 118 -11.90 0.29 -9.54
C ALA A 118 -11.87 1.53 -10.44
N THR A 119 -13.00 2.19 -10.56
CA THR A 119 -13.19 3.33 -11.47
C THR A 119 -12.14 4.43 -11.26
N ALA A 120 -11.48 4.83 -12.34
CA ALA A 120 -10.56 5.97 -12.33
C ALA A 120 -11.26 7.27 -11.92
N GLY A 121 -10.50 8.17 -11.29
CA GLY A 121 -11.00 9.46 -10.78
C GLY A 121 -11.60 9.37 -9.37
N LEU A 122 -11.68 8.19 -8.77
CA LEU A 122 -12.13 8.01 -7.40
C LEU A 122 -10.95 7.98 -6.41
N PHE A 123 -11.28 8.34 -5.17
CA PHE A 123 -10.38 8.22 -4.03
C PHE A 123 -10.91 7.15 -3.07
N HIS A 124 -10.03 6.25 -2.66
CA HIS A 124 -10.31 5.24 -1.66
C HIS A 124 -9.57 5.61 -0.37
N VAL A 125 -10.27 5.65 0.75
CA VAL A 125 -9.71 6.05 2.04
C VAL A 125 -9.69 4.84 2.97
N PHE A 126 -8.51 4.53 3.50
CA PHE A 126 -8.31 3.45 4.47
C PHE A 126 -7.79 4.04 5.79
N THR A 127 -8.26 3.50 6.91
CA THR A 127 -7.85 3.93 8.26
C THR A 127 -7.28 2.73 9.03
N PRO A 128 -6.05 2.31 8.74
CA PRO A 128 -5.50 1.07 9.29
C PRO A 128 -5.23 1.10 10.79
N ASN A 129 -4.92 2.26 11.38
CA ASN A 129 -4.66 2.44 12.81
C ASN A 129 -3.67 1.41 13.38
N ILE A 130 -2.53 1.27 12.74
CA ILE A 130 -1.49 0.33 13.15
C ILE A 130 -0.18 1.04 13.48
N THR A 131 0.63 0.39 14.30
CA THR A 131 1.99 0.82 14.60
C THR A 131 3.00 -0.04 13.87
N ALA A 132 4.13 0.58 13.49
CA ALA A 132 5.26 -0.13 12.93
C ALA A 132 6.57 0.35 13.55
N ALA A 133 7.57 -0.52 13.60
CA ALA A 133 8.90 -0.15 14.03
C ALA A 133 9.57 0.75 12.99
N ILE A 134 10.44 1.66 13.44
CA ILE A 134 11.19 2.57 12.56
C ILE A 134 11.96 1.81 11.46
N ALA A 135 12.45 0.62 11.77
CA ALA A 135 13.14 -0.22 10.79
C ALA A 135 12.24 -0.67 9.63
N SER A 136 10.95 -0.84 9.87
CA SER A 136 9.98 -1.35 8.87
C SER A 136 9.36 -0.21 8.05
N LYS A 137 10.20 0.69 7.53
CA LYS A 137 9.78 1.94 6.86
C LYS A 137 9.64 1.84 5.34
N HIS A 138 10.03 0.72 4.75
CA HIS A 138 9.99 0.55 3.30
C HIS A 138 8.58 0.12 2.87
N LEU A 139 7.95 0.95 2.04
CA LEU A 139 6.55 0.79 1.64
C LEU A 139 6.48 0.08 0.28
N TYR A 140 5.75 -1.02 0.26
CA TYR A 140 5.51 -1.84 -0.93
C TYR A 140 4.03 -1.91 -1.27
N LEU A 141 3.74 -1.88 -2.56
CA LEU A 141 2.48 -2.38 -3.08
C LEU A 141 2.70 -3.85 -3.44
N GLY A 142 1.93 -4.74 -2.82
CA GLY A 142 1.99 -6.18 -3.03
C GLY A 142 0.76 -6.71 -3.72
N ALA A 143 0.87 -7.88 -4.35
CA ALA A 143 -0.28 -8.58 -4.90
C ALA A 143 -1.17 -9.10 -3.77
N GLY A 144 -2.45 -8.80 -3.81
CA GLY A 144 -3.42 -9.22 -2.79
C GLY A 144 -3.92 -10.65 -2.96
N ALA A 145 -3.73 -11.21 -4.15
CA ALA A 145 -4.02 -12.59 -4.51
C ALA A 145 -3.10 -12.99 -5.67
N ALA A 146 -3.18 -14.24 -6.11
CA ALA A 146 -2.52 -14.62 -7.34
C ALA A 146 -3.09 -13.74 -8.48
N ALA A 147 -2.28 -12.87 -9.02
CA ALA A 147 -2.66 -11.86 -9.99
C ALA A 147 -1.90 -12.03 -11.29
N ASP A 148 -2.47 -11.54 -12.37
CA ASP A 148 -1.88 -11.63 -13.69
C ASP A 148 -1.41 -10.26 -14.24
N ALA A 149 -1.07 -10.22 -15.51
CA ALA A 149 -0.58 -9.02 -16.18
C ALA A 149 -1.60 -7.87 -16.28
N ALA A 150 -2.86 -8.06 -15.92
CA ALA A 150 -3.87 -7.01 -15.94
C ALA A 150 -3.52 -5.82 -15.03
N LEU A 151 -2.70 -6.05 -14.02
CA LEU A 151 -2.22 -5.02 -13.11
C LEU A 151 -1.31 -3.98 -13.77
N THR A 152 -0.65 -4.33 -14.86
CA THR A 152 0.43 -3.52 -15.45
C THR A 152 -0.02 -2.17 -16.02
N ALA A 153 -1.30 -1.96 -16.24
CA ALA A 153 -1.83 -0.68 -16.70
C ALA A 153 -2.09 0.32 -15.58
N PHE A 154 -2.05 -0.09 -14.32
CA PHE A 154 -2.45 0.75 -13.19
C PHE A 154 -1.52 1.95 -13.01
N ARG A 155 -2.14 3.12 -12.79
CA ARG A 155 -1.49 4.36 -12.34
C ARG A 155 -2.34 5.05 -11.29
N GLY A 156 -1.68 5.60 -10.30
CA GLY A 156 -2.35 6.34 -9.24
C GLY A 156 -1.40 7.07 -8.33
N THR A 157 -1.95 7.64 -7.27
CA THR A 157 -1.20 8.27 -6.19
C THR A 157 -1.64 7.69 -4.86
N LEU A 158 -0.70 7.53 -3.97
CA LEU A 158 -0.94 7.11 -2.60
C LEU A 158 -0.48 8.22 -1.67
N GLU A 159 -1.36 8.65 -0.78
CA GLU A 159 -1.04 9.53 0.32
C GLU A 159 -1.14 8.76 1.64
N ILE A 160 -0.10 8.84 2.44
CA ILE A 160 -0.07 8.20 3.75
C ILE A 160 0.12 9.25 4.83
N GLU A 161 -0.72 9.19 5.85
CA GLU A 161 -0.66 10.06 7.03
C GLU A 161 -0.26 9.23 8.24
N TYR A 162 0.79 9.65 8.93
CA TYR A 162 1.37 8.92 10.05
C TYR A 162 2.01 9.86 11.07
N SER A 163 2.26 9.36 12.27
CA SER A 163 2.98 10.07 13.34
C SER A 163 4.18 9.27 13.79
N VAL A 164 5.26 9.96 14.12
CA VAL A 164 6.51 9.35 14.59
C VAL A 164 6.64 9.56 16.09
N TYR A 165 6.98 8.49 16.80
CA TYR A 165 7.14 8.48 18.27
C TYR A 165 8.50 7.95 18.70
#